data_2624cfc900414041a077f96411f2d36f
#
_entry.id   2624cfc900414041a077f96411f2d36f
#
_cell.length_a   1.000
_cell.length_b   1.000
_cell.length_c   1.000
_cell.angle_alpha   90.00
_cell.angle_beta   90.00
_cell.angle_gamma   90.00
#
_symmetry.space_group_name_H-M   'P 1'
#
loop_
_entity.id
_entity.type
_entity.pdbx_description
1 polymer ?
#
loop_
_entity_poly.entity_id
_entity_poly.type
_entity_poly.pdbx_seq_one_letter_code
_entity_poly.pdbx_strand_id
1 'polypeptide(L)'
;MKKGYRELLDEANAEIEVVSPEEAAGLLEDEGTIFVDLRDPREVERDGRIPGAKHVTRGMLEFWIDPESPYHKPFFASGKSFVFFCAGGWRSALATKTAQDMGLAPVKHILGGYTAWKAAGLPVEPGEKKK
;
A
#
# COMPACT_ATOMS: atom_id res chain seq x y z
N MET A 1 9.06 -22.55 13.71
CA MET A 1 8.18 -22.58 12.54
C MET A 1 8.95 -22.99 11.30
N LYS A 2 8.27 -23.60 10.37
CA LYS A 2 8.87 -23.98 9.09
C LYS A 2 9.34 -22.75 8.30
N LYS A 3 8.54 -21.70 8.29
CA LYS A 3 8.88 -20.42 7.67
C LYS A 3 8.26 -19.30 8.50
N GLY A 4 9.11 -18.51 9.13
CA GLY A 4 8.65 -17.42 9.99
C GLY A 4 8.41 -16.13 9.22
N TYR A 5 7.89 -15.11 9.92
CA TYR A 5 7.57 -13.85 9.29
C TYR A 5 8.79 -13.13 8.70
N ARG A 6 9.95 -13.26 9.34
CA ARG A 6 11.18 -12.62 8.83
C ARG A 6 11.58 -13.20 7.48
N GLU A 7 11.47 -14.51 7.33
CA GLU A 7 11.77 -15.16 6.05
C GLU A 7 10.77 -14.75 4.98
N LEU A 8 9.49 -14.64 5.34
CA LEU A 8 8.47 -14.15 4.41
C LEU A 8 8.77 -12.71 3.96
N LEU A 9 9.19 -11.85 4.90
CA LEU A 9 9.56 -10.46 4.57
C LEU A 9 10.79 -10.42 3.69
N ASP A 10 11.82 -11.21 4.00
CA ASP A 10 13.04 -11.24 3.21
C ASP A 10 12.76 -11.70 1.78
N GLU A 11 11.93 -12.73 1.62
CA GLU A 11 11.51 -13.21 0.30
C GLU A 11 10.74 -12.14 -0.47
N ALA A 12 9.80 -11.48 0.20
CA ALA A 12 9.01 -10.43 -0.42
C ALA A 12 9.91 -9.28 -0.88
N ASN A 13 10.75 -8.78 0.02
CA ASN A 13 11.61 -7.64 -0.29
C ASN A 13 12.64 -7.94 -1.39
N ALA A 14 12.99 -9.20 -1.59
CA ALA A 14 13.89 -9.61 -2.66
C ALA A 14 13.23 -9.56 -4.05
N GLU A 15 11.90 -9.58 -4.11
CA GLU A 15 11.16 -9.68 -5.37
C GLU A 15 10.38 -8.42 -5.75
N ILE A 16 10.22 -7.47 -4.83
CA ILE A 16 9.37 -6.29 -5.06
C ILE A 16 10.21 -5.03 -5.23
N GLU A 17 9.59 -4.01 -5.81
CA GLU A 17 10.18 -2.68 -5.89
C GLU A 17 9.88 -1.92 -4.59
N VAL A 18 10.93 -1.35 -3.99
CA VAL A 18 10.83 -0.58 -2.75
C VAL A 18 11.31 0.84 -3.06
N VAL A 19 10.52 1.84 -2.67
CA VAL A 19 10.88 3.24 -2.87
C VAL A 19 10.94 3.97 -1.54
N SER A 20 11.77 5.01 -1.48
CA SER A 20 11.82 5.87 -0.30
C SER A 20 10.55 6.71 -0.22
N PRO A 21 10.23 7.24 0.98
CA PRO A 21 9.13 8.20 1.08
C PRO A 21 9.26 9.37 0.12
N GLU A 22 10.47 9.91 -0.05
CA GLU A 22 10.73 11.03 -0.93
C GLU A 22 10.48 10.70 -2.39
N GLU A 23 10.93 9.52 -2.83
CA GLU A 23 10.66 9.04 -4.18
C GLU A 23 9.15 8.88 -4.42
N ALA A 24 8.44 8.31 -3.44
CA ALA A 24 7.00 8.14 -3.53
C ALA A 24 6.29 9.49 -3.57
N ALA A 25 6.77 10.48 -2.80
CA ALA A 25 6.18 11.82 -2.80
C ALA A 25 6.19 12.44 -4.19
N GLY A 26 7.18 12.15 -5.00
CA GLY A 26 7.26 12.62 -6.38
C GLY A 26 6.16 12.07 -7.27
N LEU A 27 5.45 11.04 -6.84
CA LEU A 27 4.36 10.41 -7.58
C LEU A 27 2.98 10.81 -7.04
N LEU A 28 2.92 11.61 -5.97
CA LEU A 28 1.66 11.88 -5.27
C LEU A 28 0.61 12.56 -6.15
N GLU A 29 1.03 13.43 -7.05
CA GLU A 29 0.13 14.14 -7.95
C GLU A 29 0.11 13.55 -9.37
N ASP A 30 0.80 12.44 -9.59
CA ASP A 30 0.80 11.78 -10.88
C ASP A 30 -0.53 11.06 -11.10
N GLU A 31 -1.26 11.45 -12.15
CA GLU A 31 -2.56 10.87 -12.46
C GLU A 31 -2.50 9.39 -12.84
N GLY A 32 -1.33 8.91 -13.24
CA GLY A 32 -1.09 7.50 -13.56
C GLY A 32 -0.74 6.64 -12.36
N THR A 33 -0.74 7.19 -11.14
CA THR A 33 -0.34 6.48 -9.94
C THR A 33 -1.44 6.52 -8.89
N ILE A 34 -1.73 5.36 -8.30
CA ILE A 34 -2.70 5.24 -7.20
C ILE A 34 -1.95 4.79 -5.95
N PHE A 35 -2.06 5.57 -4.88
CA PHE A 35 -1.55 5.19 -3.56
C PHE A 35 -2.60 4.34 -2.85
N VAL A 36 -2.18 3.24 -2.27
CA VAL A 36 -3.06 2.29 -1.58
C VAL A 36 -2.61 2.12 -0.14
N ASP A 37 -3.45 2.53 0.79
CA ASP A 37 -3.22 2.44 2.23
C ASP A 37 -3.79 1.12 2.73
N LEU A 38 -2.92 0.26 3.24
CA LEU A 38 -3.31 -1.09 3.69
C LEU A 38 -3.55 -1.19 5.19
N ARG A 39 -3.52 -0.04 5.89
CA ARG A 39 -3.68 -0.01 7.34
C ARG A 39 -5.12 -0.28 7.74
N ASP A 40 -5.30 -0.61 9.02
CA ASP A 40 -6.61 -0.72 9.64
C ASP A 40 -7.27 0.67 9.68
N PRO A 41 -8.61 0.78 9.52
CA PRO A 41 -9.30 2.08 9.58
C PRO A 41 -9.01 2.89 10.85
N ARG A 42 -8.78 2.22 11.97
CA ARG A 42 -8.47 2.91 13.24
C ARG A 42 -7.10 3.59 13.20
N GLU A 43 -6.14 2.98 12.52
CA GLU A 43 -4.82 3.59 12.34
C GLU A 43 -4.92 4.85 11.49
N VAL A 44 -5.70 4.80 10.42
CA VAL A 44 -5.92 5.94 9.54
C VAL A 44 -6.59 7.09 10.30
N GLU A 45 -7.64 6.77 11.05
CA GLU A 45 -8.36 7.77 11.84
C GLU A 45 -7.48 8.42 12.90
N ARG A 46 -6.67 7.60 13.60
CA ARG A 46 -5.81 8.06 14.69
C ARG A 46 -4.60 8.85 14.19
N ASP A 47 -3.94 8.35 13.15
CA ASP A 47 -2.61 8.84 12.75
C ASP A 47 -2.63 9.75 11.52
N GLY A 48 -3.77 9.89 10.86
CA GLY A 48 -3.87 10.65 9.62
C GLY A 48 -3.58 9.80 8.40
N ARG A 49 -3.62 10.44 7.23
CA ARG A 49 -3.49 9.72 5.98
C ARG A 49 -2.70 10.51 4.94
N ILE A 50 -2.25 9.82 3.90
CA ILE A 50 -1.65 10.44 2.72
C ILE A 50 -2.82 10.94 1.84
N PRO A 51 -2.79 12.22 1.41
CA PRO A 51 -3.88 12.76 0.59
C PRO A 51 -4.12 11.94 -0.67
N GLY A 52 -5.39 11.65 -0.96
CA GLY A 52 -5.78 10.94 -2.18
C GLY A 52 -5.58 9.43 -2.17
N ALA A 53 -4.99 8.87 -1.14
CA ALA A 53 -4.78 7.42 -1.06
C ALA A 53 -6.10 6.67 -0.99
N LYS A 54 -6.17 5.55 -1.70
CA LYS A 54 -7.30 4.63 -1.59
C LYS A 54 -7.08 3.74 -0.38
N HIS A 55 -8.08 3.60 0.45
CA HIS A 55 -7.98 2.73 1.62
C HIS A 55 -8.46 1.33 1.28
N VAL A 56 -7.56 0.36 1.42
CA VAL A 56 -7.84 -1.06 1.16
C VAL A 56 -7.30 -1.84 2.33
N THR A 57 -8.15 -2.23 3.26
CA THR A 57 -7.73 -3.05 4.39
C THR A 57 -7.05 -4.32 3.87
N ARG A 58 -5.86 -4.66 4.43
CA ARG A 58 -5.05 -5.77 3.95
C ARG A 58 -5.85 -7.06 3.74
N GLY A 59 -6.81 -7.34 4.63
CA GLY A 59 -7.60 -8.57 4.57
C GLY A 59 -8.51 -8.69 3.35
N MET A 60 -8.78 -7.59 2.65
CA MET A 60 -9.65 -7.60 1.46
C MET A 60 -8.87 -7.47 0.15
N LEU A 61 -7.56 -7.31 0.22
CA LEU A 61 -6.76 -6.93 -0.95
C LEU A 61 -6.95 -7.87 -2.15
N GLU A 62 -6.76 -9.16 -1.96
CA GLU A 62 -6.85 -10.13 -3.05
C GLU A 62 -8.23 -10.12 -3.71
N PHE A 63 -9.26 -9.99 -2.90
CA PHE A 63 -10.64 -9.98 -3.38
C PHE A 63 -10.99 -8.69 -4.12
N TRP A 64 -10.32 -7.60 -3.81
CA TRP A 64 -10.53 -6.33 -4.48
C TRP A 64 -9.71 -6.22 -5.76
N ILE A 65 -8.56 -6.90 -5.84
CA ILE A 65 -7.70 -6.91 -7.03
C ILE A 65 -8.30 -7.76 -8.15
N ASP A 66 -8.83 -8.94 -7.83
CA ASP A 66 -9.24 -9.93 -8.83
C ASP A 66 -10.53 -9.51 -9.51
N PRO A 67 -10.53 -9.28 -10.85
CA PRO A 67 -11.75 -8.91 -11.58
C PRO A 67 -12.86 -9.97 -11.51
N GLU A 68 -12.52 -11.22 -11.23
CA GLU A 68 -13.51 -12.28 -11.12
C GLU A 68 -14.15 -12.37 -9.73
N SER A 69 -13.62 -11.60 -8.76
CA SER A 69 -14.17 -11.56 -7.42
C SER A 69 -15.44 -10.71 -7.40
N PRO A 70 -16.48 -11.10 -6.66
CA PRO A 70 -17.68 -10.26 -6.49
C PRO A 70 -17.38 -8.95 -5.76
N TYR A 71 -16.21 -8.85 -5.12
CA TYR A 71 -15.78 -7.66 -4.38
C TYR A 71 -14.78 -6.80 -5.14
N HIS A 72 -14.51 -7.11 -6.40
CA HIS A 72 -13.53 -6.38 -7.20
C HIS A 72 -13.76 -4.86 -7.21
N LYS A 73 -12.67 -4.11 -7.05
CA LYS A 73 -12.69 -2.65 -7.18
C LYS A 73 -12.05 -2.26 -8.52
N PRO A 74 -12.79 -1.57 -9.39
CA PRO A 74 -12.32 -1.28 -10.76
C PRO A 74 -11.00 -0.51 -10.86
N PHE A 75 -10.63 0.28 -9.85
CA PHE A 75 -9.37 1.02 -9.93
C PHE A 75 -8.16 0.09 -9.98
N PHE A 76 -8.27 -1.16 -9.51
CA PHE A 76 -7.19 -2.14 -9.64
C PHE A 76 -7.04 -2.66 -11.09
N ALA A 77 -8.04 -2.46 -11.93
CA ALA A 77 -8.00 -2.84 -13.34
C ALA A 77 -7.85 -1.62 -14.26
N SER A 78 -7.38 -0.50 -13.72
CA SER A 78 -7.28 0.76 -14.45
C SER A 78 -6.07 0.88 -15.37
N GLY A 79 -5.12 -0.02 -15.26
CA GLY A 79 -3.85 0.06 -16.00
C GLY A 79 -2.86 1.06 -15.39
N LYS A 80 -3.17 1.63 -14.22
CA LYS A 80 -2.28 2.58 -13.54
C LYS A 80 -1.21 1.85 -12.74
N SER A 81 -0.24 2.63 -12.26
CA SER A 81 0.78 2.15 -11.32
C SER A 81 0.27 2.27 -9.90
N PHE A 82 0.76 1.42 -9.00
CA PHE A 82 0.30 1.41 -7.61
C PHE A 82 1.45 1.57 -6.65
N VAL A 83 1.24 2.38 -5.61
CA VAL A 83 2.16 2.54 -4.50
C VAL A 83 1.44 2.09 -3.24
N PHE A 84 1.86 0.96 -2.69
CA PHE A 84 1.27 0.38 -1.48
C PHE A 84 2.03 0.85 -0.25
N PHE A 85 1.32 1.01 0.86
CA PHE A 85 1.97 1.30 2.14
C PHE A 85 1.11 0.84 3.30
N CYS A 86 1.75 0.64 4.44
CA CYS A 86 1.09 0.40 5.71
C CYS A 86 1.77 1.29 6.75
N ALA A 87 1.73 0.97 8.03
CA ALA A 87 2.35 1.81 9.05
C ALA A 87 3.88 1.73 8.99
N GLY A 88 4.45 0.54 9.07
CA GLY A 88 5.91 0.35 9.15
C GLY A 88 6.55 -0.39 7.98
N GLY A 89 5.76 -0.93 7.07
CA GLY A 89 6.27 -1.58 5.86
C GLY A 89 6.16 -3.10 5.84
N TRP A 90 5.77 -3.77 6.91
CA TRP A 90 5.68 -5.23 6.91
C TRP A 90 4.47 -5.76 6.12
N ARG A 91 3.29 -5.25 6.45
CA ARG A 91 2.06 -5.65 5.74
C ARG A 91 2.14 -5.30 4.27
N SER A 92 2.68 -4.12 3.95
CA SER A 92 2.77 -3.69 2.55
C SER A 92 3.81 -4.46 1.76
N ALA A 93 4.91 -4.90 2.39
CA ALA A 93 5.88 -5.74 1.70
C ALA A 93 5.24 -7.06 1.26
N LEU A 94 4.55 -7.73 2.18
CA LEU A 94 3.86 -9.00 1.86
C LEU A 94 2.73 -8.78 0.86
N ALA A 95 1.99 -7.69 1.00
CA ALA A 95 0.88 -7.36 0.10
C ALA A 95 1.37 -7.05 -1.31
N THR A 96 2.49 -6.34 -1.43
CA THR A 96 3.07 -6.01 -2.74
C THR A 96 3.49 -7.27 -3.47
N LYS A 97 4.13 -8.21 -2.77
CA LYS A 97 4.48 -9.49 -3.36
C LYS A 97 3.24 -10.26 -3.81
N THR A 98 2.22 -10.31 -2.96
CA THR A 98 0.96 -10.99 -3.31
C THR A 98 0.32 -10.36 -4.54
N ALA A 99 0.21 -9.04 -4.59
CA ALA A 99 -0.37 -8.34 -5.73
C ALA A 99 0.41 -8.60 -7.01
N GLN A 100 1.74 -8.54 -6.92
CA GLN A 100 2.62 -8.82 -8.05
C GLN A 100 2.45 -10.26 -8.56
N ASP A 101 2.38 -11.22 -7.65
CA ASP A 101 2.15 -12.63 -7.99
C ASP A 101 0.80 -12.84 -8.65
N MET A 102 -0.20 -12.00 -8.33
CA MET A 102 -1.52 -12.02 -8.98
C MET A 102 -1.50 -11.37 -10.36
N GLY A 103 -0.43 -10.69 -10.72
CA GLY A 103 -0.31 -10.03 -12.01
C GLY A 103 -0.57 -8.52 -12.00
N LEU A 104 -0.75 -7.91 -10.82
CA LEU A 104 -0.88 -6.46 -10.72
C LEU A 104 0.50 -5.83 -10.92
N ALA A 105 0.63 -4.98 -11.93
CA ALA A 105 1.90 -4.34 -12.27
C ALA A 105 1.66 -3.05 -13.04
N PRO A 106 2.48 -2.01 -12.83
CA PRO A 106 3.55 -1.93 -11.83
C PRO A 106 3.02 -1.71 -10.43
N VAL A 107 3.67 -2.30 -9.45
CA VAL A 107 3.34 -2.10 -8.03
C VAL A 107 4.63 -2.04 -7.21
N LYS A 108 4.68 -1.12 -6.26
CA LYS A 108 5.84 -0.92 -5.36
C LYS A 108 5.31 -0.52 -3.98
N HIS A 109 6.18 -0.53 -2.97
CA HIS A 109 5.76 -0.05 -1.67
C HIS A 109 6.77 0.92 -1.05
N ILE A 110 6.31 1.70 -0.07
CA ILE A 110 7.11 2.73 0.58
C ILE A 110 7.91 2.12 1.72
N LEU A 111 9.24 2.28 1.65
CA LEU A 111 10.13 1.86 2.73
C LEU A 111 9.77 2.60 4.02
N GLY A 112 9.54 1.85 5.09
CA GLY A 112 9.17 2.41 6.37
C GLY A 112 7.73 2.91 6.47
N GLY A 113 6.97 2.84 5.38
CA GLY A 113 5.53 3.12 5.36
C GLY A 113 5.13 4.53 5.77
N TYR A 114 3.91 4.63 6.28
CA TYR A 114 3.34 5.91 6.70
C TYR A 114 4.16 6.58 7.81
N THR A 115 4.72 5.79 8.72
CA THR A 115 5.55 6.32 9.82
C THR A 115 6.75 7.08 9.26
N ALA A 116 7.46 6.50 8.29
CA ALA A 116 8.61 7.15 7.66
C ALA A 116 8.18 8.35 6.80
N TRP A 117 7.06 8.24 6.11
CA TRP A 117 6.49 9.33 5.30
C TRP A 117 6.22 10.56 6.18
N LYS A 118 5.54 10.35 7.29
CA LYS A 118 5.18 11.44 8.21
C LYS A 118 6.43 12.04 8.86
N ALA A 119 7.38 11.19 9.27
CA ALA A 119 8.63 11.65 9.87
C ALA A 119 9.46 12.50 8.91
N ALA A 120 9.34 12.24 7.60
CA ALA A 120 10.02 13.01 6.57
C ALA A 120 9.36 14.36 6.27
N GLY A 121 8.25 14.68 6.95
CA GLY A 121 7.55 15.95 6.75
C GLY A 121 6.75 16.02 5.45
N LEU A 122 6.44 14.89 4.85
CA LEU A 122 5.70 14.84 3.59
C LEU A 122 4.20 15.05 3.82
N PRO A 123 3.43 15.38 2.76
CA PRO A 123 2.02 15.76 2.94
C PRO A 123 1.17 14.71 3.63
N VAL A 124 0.48 15.12 4.68
CA VAL A 124 -0.49 14.29 5.39
C VAL A 124 -1.72 15.14 5.68
N GLU A 125 -2.85 14.48 5.88
CA GLU A 125 -4.08 15.14 6.31
C GLU A 125 -4.75 14.32 7.40
N PRO A 126 -5.64 14.92 8.22
CA PRO A 126 -6.33 14.19 9.27
C PRO A 126 -7.12 13.01 8.71
N GLY A 127 -7.14 11.92 9.45
CA GLY A 127 -8.01 10.79 9.14
C GLY A 127 -9.48 11.22 9.30
N GLU A 128 -10.32 10.72 8.40
CA GLU A 128 -11.72 11.08 8.40
C GLU A 128 -12.46 10.36 9.53
N LYS A 129 -13.13 11.12 10.38
CA LYS A 129 -14.00 10.53 11.38
C LYS A 129 -15.40 10.38 10.82
N LYS A 130 -15.91 9.16 10.85
CA LYS A 130 -17.31 8.94 10.53
C LYS A 130 -18.16 9.38 11.70
N LYS A 131 -19.16 10.14 11.40
CA LYS A 131 -20.15 10.56 12.39
C LYS A 131 -21.25 9.51 12.51
#